data_9cd82cf82b5e8d0a990cf8de680619a4
#
_entry.id   9cd82cf82b5e8d0a990cf8de680619a4
#
_cell.length_a   1.000
_cell.length_b   1.000
_cell.length_c   1.000
_cell.angle_alpha   90.00
_cell.angle_beta   90.00
_cell.angle_gamma   90.00
#
_symmetry.space_group_name_H-M   'P 1'
#
loop_
_entity.id
_entity.type
_entity.pdbx_description
1 polymer ?
#
loop_
_entity_poly.entity_id
_entity_poly.type
_entity_poly.pdbx_seq_one_letter_code
_entity_poly.pdbx_strand_id
1 'polypeptide(L)'
;IWRLSAVTAEAVERILRPVLDMPEKIFLKQKRGHIYIQDRTILEETSYEALMAKFWSGEAEYAQAKFRCVTTTSFKVDQQYTIFPEAFRIYRYLLRQWNQFTTFEMMDSEDLLAALESAAFIRDYNLRMGMYGLEGVKIRGFRGEIVMQFKRNLVMQRILSLLTYYSQFTGLGIKTALGMGGVQSEVVQ
;
A
#
# COMPACT_ATOMS: atom_id res chain seq x y z
N ILE A 1 0.23 -17.15 -6.06
CA ILE A 1 -0.90 -16.19 -6.18
C ILE A 1 -0.34 -14.88 -6.69
N TRP A 2 -0.94 -14.33 -7.76
CA TRP A 2 -0.76 -12.95 -8.18
C TRP A 2 -1.88 -12.12 -7.57
N ARG A 3 -1.54 -11.00 -6.99
CA ARG A 3 -2.47 -9.96 -6.59
C ARG A 3 -2.13 -8.71 -7.39
N LEU A 4 -3.10 -8.21 -8.13
CA LEU A 4 -3.01 -6.99 -8.92
C LEU A 4 -4.04 -6.00 -8.39
N SER A 5 -3.70 -4.73 -8.38
CA SER A 5 -4.60 -3.64 -8.03
C SER A 5 -4.38 -2.46 -8.97
N ALA A 6 -5.40 -1.66 -9.14
CA ALA A 6 -5.36 -0.43 -9.92
C ALA A 6 -6.03 0.69 -9.11
N VAL A 7 -5.52 1.89 -9.23
CA VAL A 7 -5.99 3.08 -8.50
C VAL A 7 -6.58 4.15 -9.42
N THR A 8 -6.66 3.86 -10.73
CA THR A 8 -7.30 4.74 -11.72
C THR A 8 -8.17 3.92 -12.65
N ALA A 9 -9.22 4.54 -13.19
CA ALA A 9 -10.09 3.91 -14.19
C ALA A 9 -9.29 3.45 -15.41
N GLU A 10 -8.32 4.26 -15.87
CA GLU A 10 -7.46 3.90 -16.99
C GLU A 10 -6.65 2.62 -16.72
N ALA A 11 -6.10 2.47 -15.50
CA ALA A 11 -5.35 1.28 -15.12
C ALA A 11 -6.26 0.05 -15.00
N VAL A 12 -7.50 0.21 -14.55
CA VAL A 12 -8.51 -0.86 -14.56
C VAL A 12 -8.73 -1.35 -15.99
N GLU A 13 -9.03 -0.44 -16.92
CA GLU A 13 -9.33 -0.79 -18.31
C GLU A 13 -8.11 -1.39 -19.04
N ARG A 14 -6.94 -0.81 -18.87
CA ARG A 14 -5.75 -1.22 -19.64
C ARG A 14 -4.98 -2.39 -19.04
N ILE A 15 -5.12 -2.65 -17.76
CA ILE A 15 -4.34 -3.67 -17.05
C ILE A 15 -5.24 -4.75 -16.46
N LEU A 16 -6.20 -4.38 -15.60
CA LEU A 16 -6.96 -5.40 -14.86
C LEU A 16 -7.94 -6.16 -15.76
N ARG A 17 -8.68 -5.47 -16.64
CA ARG A 17 -9.60 -6.16 -17.57
C ARG A 17 -8.89 -7.15 -18.48
N PRO A 18 -7.81 -6.79 -19.18
CA PRO A 18 -7.07 -7.76 -19.99
C PRO A 18 -6.55 -8.96 -19.20
N VAL A 19 -6.21 -8.78 -17.92
CA VAL A 19 -5.78 -9.91 -17.06
C VAL A 19 -6.95 -10.85 -16.74
N LEU A 20 -8.16 -10.33 -16.57
CA LEU A 20 -9.36 -11.16 -16.38
C LEU A 20 -9.68 -12.00 -17.62
N ASP A 21 -9.40 -11.46 -18.80
CA ASP A 21 -9.67 -12.11 -20.10
C ASP A 21 -8.49 -12.94 -20.64
N MET A 22 -7.35 -13.00 -19.93
CA MET A 22 -6.20 -13.79 -20.35
C MET A 22 -6.55 -15.27 -20.47
N PRO A 23 -5.93 -16.00 -21.43
CA PRO A 23 -6.11 -17.46 -21.52
C PRO A 23 -5.61 -18.15 -20.27
N GLU A 24 -6.19 -19.31 -19.93
CA GLU A 24 -5.79 -20.08 -18.76
C GLU A 24 -4.33 -20.54 -18.80
N LYS A 25 -3.77 -20.69 -20.01
CA LYS A 25 -2.39 -21.10 -20.22
C LYS A 25 -1.57 -19.96 -20.78
N ILE A 26 -0.56 -19.51 -20.05
CA ILE A 26 0.32 -18.40 -20.44
C ILE A 26 1.76 -18.90 -20.54
N PHE A 27 2.44 -18.59 -21.64
CA PHE A 27 3.85 -18.90 -21.81
C PHE A 27 4.74 -17.74 -21.28
N LEU A 28 5.57 -18.05 -20.31
CA LEU A 28 6.55 -17.11 -19.76
C LEU A 28 7.90 -17.24 -20.50
N LYS A 29 8.17 -16.30 -21.41
CA LYS A 29 9.41 -16.31 -22.21
C LYS A 29 10.67 -16.38 -21.35
N GLN A 30 10.75 -15.58 -20.30
CA GLN A 30 11.93 -15.49 -19.41
C GLN A 30 12.20 -16.82 -18.66
N LYS A 31 11.16 -17.57 -18.35
CA LYS A 31 11.25 -18.86 -17.63
C LYS A 31 11.20 -20.07 -18.57
N ARG A 32 10.98 -19.83 -19.87
CA ARG A 32 10.78 -20.86 -20.91
C ARG A 32 9.77 -21.92 -20.47
N GLY A 33 8.69 -21.51 -19.81
CA GLY A 33 7.69 -22.41 -19.25
C GLY A 33 6.28 -21.82 -19.28
N HIS A 34 5.31 -22.67 -19.02
CA HIS A 34 3.91 -22.27 -18.94
C HIS A 34 3.49 -22.10 -17.48
N ILE A 35 2.63 -21.13 -17.26
CA ILE A 35 1.80 -21.02 -16.05
C ILE A 35 0.35 -21.30 -16.42
N TYR A 36 -0.39 -21.86 -15.48
CA TYR A 36 -1.82 -22.13 -15.63
C TYR A 36 -2.57 -21.29 -14.59
N ILE A 37 -3.53 -20.50 -15.06
CA ILE A 37 -4.42 -19.73 -14.20
C ILE A 37 -5.54 -20.67 -13.77
N GLN A 38 -5.62 -20.96 -12.49
CA GLN A 38 -6.62 -21.85 -11.92
C GLN A 38 -7.91 -21.10 -11.56
N ASP A 39 -7.78 -19.86 -11.12
CA ASP A 39 -8.91 -19.05 -10.70
C ASP A 39 -8.59 -17.55 -10.81
N ARG A 40 -9.64 -16.74 -10.94
CA ARG A 40 -9.61 -15.28 -10.96
C ARG A 40 -10.72 -14.75 -10.08
N THR A 41 -10.34 -14.06 -9.04
CA THR A 41 -11.28 -13.50 -8.06
C THR A 41 -11.05 -12.01 -7.92
N ILE A 42 -12.11 -11.21 -8.08
CA ILE A 42 -12.10 -9.80 -7.68
C ILE A 42 -12.27 -9.77 -6.17
N LEU A 43 -11.22 -9.36 -5.46
CA LEU A 43 -11.21 -9.32 -3.99
C LEU A 43 -11.98 -8.11 -3.47
N GLU A 44 -11.83 -6.98 -4.13
CA GLU A 44 -12.47 -5.73 -3.71
C GLU A 44 -12.51 -4.72 -4.86
N GLU A 45 -13.61 -4.00 -4.95
CA GLU A 45 -13.81 -2.85 -5.81
C GLU A 45 -14.40 -1.72 -4.97
N THR A 46 -13.81 -0.53 -5.09
CA THR A 46 -14.25 0.66 -4.33
C THR A 46 -13.96 1.92 -5.13
N SER A 47 -14.51 3.05 -4.69
CA SER A 47 -14.21 4.36 -5.26
C SER A 47 -13.60 5.28 -4.20
N TYR A 48 -12.99 6.39 -4.64
CA TYR A 48 -12.46 7.39 -3.72
C TYR A 48 -13.55 8.02 -2.85
N GLU A 49 -14.75 8.25 -3.43
CA GLU A 49 -15.93 8.74 -2.74
C GLU A 49 -16.38 7.76 -1.63
N ALA A 50 -16.42 6.47 -1.96
CA ALA A 50 -16.78 5.44 -1.00
C ALA A 50 -15.76 5.34 0.14
N LEU A 51 -14.46 5.46 -0.15
CA LEU A 51 -13.42 5.50 0.87
C LEU A 51 -13.54 6.75 1.77
N MET A 52 -13.78 7.92 1.17
CA MET A 52 -14.04 9.15 1.94
C MET A 52 -15.28 8.99 2.83
N ALA A 53 -16.39 8.50 2.30
CA ALA A 53 -17.60 8.28 3.07
C ALA A 53 -17.36 7.31 4.24
N LYS A 54 -16.65 6.20 4.00
CA LYS A 54 -16.35 5.19 5.02
C LYS A 54 -15.59 5.74 6.21
N PHE A 55 -14.56 6.56 5.97
CA PHE A 55 -13.66 7.02 7.04
C PHE A 55 -13.99 8.42 7.55
N TRP A 56 -14.69 9.27 6.77
CA TRP A 56 -14.99 10.64 7.17
C TRP A 56 -16.34 10.81 7.82
N SER A 57 -17.35 10.07 7.35
CA SER A 57 -18.72 10.16 7.86
C SER A 57 -19.06 9.12 8.94
N GLY A 58 -18.19 8.13 9.15
CA GLY A 58 -18.39 7.09 10.14
C GLY A 58 -18.21 7.57 11.58
N GLU A 59 -18.94 6.97 12.51
CA GLU A 59 -18.77 7.19 13.95
C GLU A 59 -17.58 6.40 14.53
N ALA A 60 -17.00 5.49 13.74
CA ALA A 60 -15.94 4.61 14.21
C ALA A 60 -14.63 5.36 14.46
N GLU A 61 -14.12 5.25 15.66
CA GLU A 61 -12.78 5.70 16.04
C GLU A 61 -11.81 4.53 15.91
N TYR A 62 -10.81 4.69 15.04
CA TYR A 62 -9.76 3.70 14.88
C TYR A 62 -8.52 4.13 15.63
N ALA A 63 -8.06 3.29 16.54
CA ALA A 63 -6.89 3.58 17.37
C ALA A 63 -5.61 2.96 16.84
N GLN A 64 -5.70 1.94 15.99
CA GLN A 64 -4.57 1.17 15.51
C GLN A 64 -4.70 0.81 14.02
N ALA A 65 -3.56 0.52 13.43
CA ALA A 65 -3.47 -0.08 12.10
C ALA A 65 -2.47 -1.23 12.09
N LYS A 66 -2.76 -2.24 11.29
CA LYS A 66 -1.83 -3.34 11.00
C LYS A 66 -1.47 -3.34 9.54
N PHE A 67 -0.18 -3.47 9.25
CA PHE A 67 0.34 -3.65 7.90
C PHE A 67 1.07 -4.99 7.84
N ARG A 68 0.66 -5.84 6.91
CA ARG A 68 1.37 -7.07 6.58
C ARG A 68 2.06 -6.90 5.23
N CYS A 69 3.36 -6.63 5.26
CA CYS A 69 4.20 -6.52 4.07
C CYS A 69 4.48 -7.91 3.49
N VAL A 70 3.73 -8.28 2.47
CA VAL A 70 3.77 -9.63 1.84
C VAL A 70 4.96 -9.77 0.90
N THR A 71 5.34 -8.68 0.23
CA THR A 71 6.54 -8.63 -0.60
C THR A 71 7.57 -7.68 0.00
N THR A 72 8.81 -7.71 -0.48
CA THR A 72 9.86 -6.83 0.01
C THR A 72 9.45 -5.37 -0.15
N THR A 73 9.39 -4.66 0.96
CA THR A 73 9.01 -3.25 1.04
C THR A 73 10.25 -2.43 1.39
N SER A 74 10.44 -1.32 0.72
CA SER A 74 11.54 -0.40 0.96
C SER A 74 11.16 1.02 0.55
N PHE A 75 11.80 2.00 1.17
CA PHE A 75 11.73 3.40 0.76
C PHE A 75 13.13 3.85 0.33
N LYS A 76 13.21 4.89 -0.47
CA LYS A 76 14.49 5.47 -0.86
C LYS A 76 14.68 6.81 -0.14
N VAL A 77 15.78 6.92 0.61
CA VAL A 77 16.16 8.10 1.39
C VAL A 77 17.61 8.37 1.12
N ASP A 78 17.94 9.58 0.70
CA ASP A 78 19.32 10.01 0.42
C ASP A 78 20.10 8.99 -0.44
N GLN A 79 19.44 8.52 -1.50
CA GLN A 79 19.93 7.49 -2.42
C GLN A 79 20.11 6.08 -1.81
N GLN A 80 19.77 5.87 -0.55
CA GLN A 80 19.85 4.58 0.12
C GLN A 80 18.47 3.91 0.25
N TYR A 81 18.46 2.58 0.26
CA TYR A 81 17.26 1.78 0.50
C TYR A 81 17.09 1.51 1.98
N THR A 82 15.89 1.82 2.51
CA THR A 82 15.59 1.56 3.92
C THR A 82 15.28 0.09 4.13
N ILE A 83 15.81 -0.47 5.21
CA ILE A 83 15.59 -1.86 5.63
C ILE A 83 14.65 -1.98 6.84
N PHE A 84 14.20 -0.85 7.36
CA PHE A 84 13.30 -0.75 8.51
C PHE A 84 12.22 0.30 8.25
N PRO A 85 10.95 0.08 8.67
CA PRO A 85 9.88 1.05 8.50
C PRO A 85 9.97 2.21 9.50
N GLU A 86 9.49 3.36 9.07
CA GLU A 86 9.21 4.52 9.90
C GLU A 86 7.75 4.92 9.67
N ALA A 87 6.99 5.15 10.75
CA ALA A 87 5.57 5.49 10.67
C ALA A 87 5.31 6.70 9.77
N PHE A 88 6.06 7.78 9.99
CA PHE A 88 5.96 9.00 9.19
C PHE A 88 6.21 8.75 7.69
N ARG A 89 7.23 7.95 7.33
CA ARG A 89 7.53 7.65 5.92
C ARG A 89 6.42 6.88 5.24
N ILE A 90 5.80 5.94 5.95
CA ILE A 90 4.67 5.17 5.44
C ILE A 90 3.51 6.12 5.13
N TYR A 91 3.10 6.93 6.08
CA TYR A 91 1.93 7.81 5.91
C TYR A 91 2.20 8.97 4.96
N ARG A 92 3.40 9.54 4.95
CA ARG A 92 3.80 10.54 3.95
C ARG A 92 3.78 9.98 2.52
N TYR A 93 4.25 8.75 2.34
CA TYR A 93 4.16 8.06 1.06
C TYR A 93 2.70 7.88 0.63
N LEU A 94 1.85 7.37 1.52
CA LEU A 94 0.44 7.11 1.23
C LEU A 94 -0.33 8.40 0.94
N LEU A 95 -0.06 9.48 1.67
CA LEU A 95 -0.62 10.81 1.39
C LEU A 95 -0.27 11.29 -0.02
N ARG A 96 0.99 11.15 -0.43
CA ARG A 96 1.41 11.49 -1.79
C ARG A 96 0.72 10.64 -2.85
N GLN A 97 0.58 9.35 -2.61
CA GLN A 97 -0.15 8.46 -3.52
C GLN A 97 -1.63 8.85 -3.59
N TRP A 98 -2.25 9.18 -2.47
CA TRP A 98 -3.62 9.67 -2.44
C TRP A 98 -3.76 10.93 -3.28
N ASN A 99 -2.99 11.97 -3.01
CA ASN A 99 -3.05 13.25 -3.72
C ASN A 99 -2.72 13.15 -5.23
N GLN A 100 -1.90 12.16 -5.62
CA GLN A 100 -1.55 11.95 -7.01
C GLN A 100 -2.72 11.39 -7.85
N PHE A 101 -3.61 10.59 -7.25
CA PHE A 101 -4.58 9.80 -7.99
C PHE A 101 -6.04 10.17 -7.71
N THR A 102 -6.32 11.03 -6.75
CA THR A 102 -7.68 11.47 -6.38
C THR A 102 -7.90 12.94 -6.63
N THR A 103 -9.18 13.33 -6.81
CA THR A 103 -9.63 14.72 -6.78
C THR A 103 -9.92 15.22 -5.35
N PHE A 104 -9.94 14.33 -4.35
CA PHE A 104 -10.09 14.65 -2.92
C PHE A 104 -8.72 14.91 -2.30
N GLU A 105 -8.00 15.89 -2.81
CA GLU A 105 -6.66 16.20 -2.32
C GLU A 105 -6.69 16.64 -0.86
N MET A 106 -5.78 16.08 -0.09
CA MET A 106 -5.45 16.57 1.24
C MET A 106 -4.28 17.55 1.11
N MET A 107 -4.38 18.71 1.75
CA MET A 107 -3.32 19.70 1.67
C MET A 107 -1.98 19.12 2.16
N ASP A 108 -0.99 19.05 1.27
CA ASP A 108 0.40 18.66 1.62
C ASP A 108 1.12 19.86 2.23
N SER A 109 0.58 20.37 3.35
CA SER A 109 1.13 21.48 4.10
C SER A 109 2.15 21.00 5.12
N GLU A 110 3.07 21.87 5.51
CA GLU A 110 4.03 21.58 6.58
C GLU A 110 3.32 21.21 7.88
N ASP A 111 2.19 21.88 8.18
CA ASP A 111 1.37 21.59 9.36
C ASP A 111 0.79 20.17 9.34
N LEU A 112 0.26 19.72 8.19
CA LEU A 112 -0.25 18.37 8.06
C LEU A 112 0.89 17.34 8.16
N LEU A 113 2.04 17.61 7.56
CA LEU A 113 3.19 16.71 7.63
C LEU A 113 3.72 16.59 9.07
N ALA A 114 3.80 17.71 9.81
CA ALA A 114 4.17 17.70 11.23
C ALA A 114 3.13 16.97 12.09
N ALA A 115 1.84 17.17 11.79
CA ALA A 115 0.76 16.43 12.45
C ALA A 115 0.86 14.92 12.19
N LEU A 116 1.12 14.48 10.95
CA LEU A 116 1.31 13.07 10.58
C LEU A 116 2.51 12.44 11.32
N GLU A 117 3.63 13.18 11.41
CA GLU A 117 4.84 12.71 12.11
C GLU A 117 4.56 12.40 13.58
N SER A 118 3.75 13.26 14.20
CA SER A 118 3.40 13.13 15.61
C SER A 118 2.22 12.19 15.90
N ALA A 119 1.36 11.91 14.91
CA ALA A 119 0.05 11.26 15.11
C ALA A 119 0.10 9.74 15.18
N ALA A 120 1.12 9.10 14.63
CA ALA A 120 1.27 7.64 14.61
C ALA A 120 2.67 7.22 14.98
N PHE A 121 2.79 6.08 15.67
CA PHE A 121 4.06 5.44 15.96
C PHE A 121 3.95 3.93 15.84
N ILE A 122 5.07 3.27 15.59
CA ILE A 122 5.14 1.81 15.58
C ILE A 122 5.05 1.32 17.01
N ARG A 123 3.99 0.59 17.33
CA ARG A 123 3.76 -0.02 18.64
C ARG A 123 4.44 -1.38 18.77
N ASP A 124 4.35 -2.16 17.67
CA ASP A 124 4.87 -3.52 17.64
C ASP A 124 5.24 -3.92 16.22
N TYR A 125 6.12 -4.89 16.06
CA TYR A 125 6.48 -5.42 14.75
C TYR A 125 7.04 -6.84 14.83
N ASN A 126 6.82 -7.60 13.76
CA ASN A 126 7.48 -8.86 13.50
C ASN A 126 8.03 -8.81 12.07
N LEU A 127 9.27 -8.39 11.93
CA LEU A 127 9.90 -8.11 10.66
C LEU A 127 11.12 -8.97 10.40
N ARG A 128 11.35 -9.25 9.14
CA ARG A 128 12.59 -9.86 8.65
C ARG A 128 13.10 -9.08 7.44
N MET A 129 14.40 -9.10 7.22
CA MET A 129 14.99 -8.52 6.04
C MET A 129 14.51 -9.25 4.80
N GLY A 130 14.06 -8.49 3.80
CA GLY A 130 13.69 -8.98 2.48
C GLY A 130 14.72 -8.53 1.45
N MET A 131 14.85 -9.30 0.37
CA MET A 131 15.66 -8.95 -0.78
C MET A 131 14.81 -9.12 -2.05
N TYR A 132 14.84 -8.12 -2.92
CA TYR A 132 14.17 -8.14 -4.21
C TYR A 132 15.19 -8.01 -5.34
N GLY A 133 15.18 -8.95 -6.28
CA GLY A 133 16.05 -8.91 -7.45
C GLY A 133 15.35 -8.30 -8.64
N LEU A 134 15.92 -7.25 -9.21
CA LEU A 134 15.43 -6.59 -10.41
C LEU A 134 16.60 -6.31 -11.35
N GLU A 135 16.59 -6.94 -12.53
CA GLU A 135 17.58 -6.69 -13.59
C GLU A 135 19.05 -6.67 -13.08
N GLY A 136 19.39 -7.64 -12.24
CA GLY A 136 20.73 -7.76 -11.66
C GLY A 136 20.98 -6.90 -10.41
N VAL A 137 20.09 -5.98 -10.08
CA VAL A 137 20.18 -5.18 -8.85
C VAL A 137 19.44 -5.87 -7.71
N LYS A 138 20.07 -5.96 -6.55
CA LYS A 138 19.48 -6.48 -5.32
C LYS A 138 19.05 -5.31 -4.45
N ILE A 139 17.72 -5.17 -4.26
CA ILE A 139 17.12 -4.15 -3.40
C ILE A 139 16.80 -4.78 -2.05
N ARG A 140 17.35 -4.23 -0.99
CA ARG A 140 17.07 -4.63 0.38
C ARG A 140 15.84 -3.89 0.90
N GLY A 141 15.13 -4.52 1.81
CA GLY A 141 13.95 -3.96 2.46
C GLY A 141 13.50 -4.88 3.58
N PHE A 142 12.26 -4.74 4.00
CA PHE A 142 11.64 -5.53 5.07
C PHE A 142 10.40 -6.27 4.55
N ARG A 143 10.03 -7.34 5.27
CA ARG A 143 8.79 -8.10 5.15
C ARG A 143 8.29 -8.42 6.54
N GLY A 144 6.99 -8.65 6.67
CA GLY A 144 6.38 -9.04 7.93
C GLY A 144 5.30 -8.07 8.38
N GLU A 145 5.08 -8.01 9.67
CA GLU A 145 3.95 -7.28 10.26
C GLU A 145 4.44 -6.06 11.04
N ILE A 146 3.65 -4.98 10.96
CA ILE A 146 3.85 -3.73 11.69
C ILE A 146 2.50 -3.38 12.30
N VAL A 147 2.49 -3.07 13.58
CA VAL A 147 1.33 -2.52 14.30
C VAL A 147 1.60 -1.06 14.60
N MET A 148 0.74 -0.20 14.09
CA MET A 148 0.75 1.23 14.36
C MET A 148 -0.23 1.56 15.47
N GLN A 149 0.13 2.48 16.33
CA GLN A 149 -0.76 3.13 17.30
C GLN A 149 -0.98 4.57 16.88
N PHE A 150 -2.24 5.01 16.89
CA PHE A 150 -2.63 6.38 16.62
C PHE A 150 -2.81 7.14 17.93
N LYS A 151 -2.39 8.40 17.97
CA LYS A 151 -2.71 9.29 19.06
C LYS A 151 -4.18 9.74 19.00
N ARG A 152 -4.73 10.13 20.12
CA ARG A 152 -6.10 10.63 20.24
C ARG A 152 -6.25 11.99 19.55
N ASN A 153 -6.58 11.96 18.28
CA ASN A 153 -7.00 13.09 17.47
C ASN A 153 -7.89 12.54 16.37
N LEU A 154 -9.19 12.79 16.45
CA LEU A 154 -10.20 12.18 15.57
C LEU A 154 -9.92 12.45 14.09
N VAL A 155 -9.52 13.68 13.73
CA VAL A 155 -9.22 14.03 12.33
C VAL A 155 -8.03 13.24 11.83
N MET A 156 -6.95 13.17 12.62
CA MET A 156 -5.77 12.40 12.25
C MET A 156 -6.03 10.90 12.21
N GLN A 157 -6.82 10.37 13.14
CA GLN A 157 -7.23 8.96 13.12
C GLN A 157 -8.00 8.60 11.85
N ARG A 158 -8.90 9.48 11.38
CA ARG A 158 -9.63 9.30 10.12
C ARG A 158 -8.69 9.31 8.91
N ILE A 159 -7.78 10.28 8.84
CA ILE A 159 -6.78 10.37 7.77
C ILE A 159 -5.88 9.12 7.76
N LEU A 160 -5.33 8.75 8.92
CA LEU A 160 -4.43 7.60 9.03
C LEU A 160 -5.14 6.29 8.69
N SER A 161 -6.41 6.15 9.08
CA SER A 161 -7.22 4.96 8.77
C SER A 161 -7.55 4.85 7.29
N LEU A 162 -7.95 5.95 6.67
CA LEU A 162 -8.16 6.04 5.23
C LEU A 162 -6.90 5.63 4.46
N LEU A 163 -5.76 6.26 4.78
CA LEU A 163 -4.49 5.99 4.13
C LEU A 163 -4.01 4.55 4.37
N THR A 164 -4.23 4.02 5.58
CA THR A 164 -3.94 2.60 5.88
C THR A 164 -4.73 1.69 4.96
N TYR A 165 -6.03 1.89 4.88
CA TYR A 165 -6.90 1.07 4.04
C TYR A 165 -6.54 1.21 2.55
N TYR A 166 -6.26 2.43 2.09
CA TYR A 166 -5.86 2.73 0.72
C TYR A 166 -4.55 2.02 0.32
N SER A 167 -3.67 1.74 1.27
CA SER A 167 -2.40 1.06 1.02
C SER A 167 -2.53 -0.29 0.33
N GLN A 168 -3.66 -1.00 0.49
CA GLN A 168 -3.92 -2.28 -0.15
C GLN A 168 -3.97 -2.18 -1.68
N PHE A 169 -4.34 -1.00 -2.19
CA PHE A 169 -4.47 -0.74 -3.62
C PHE A 169 -3.18 -0.18 -4.23
N THR A 170 -2.44 0.66 -3.48
CA THR A 170 -1.21 1.29 -3.97
C THR A 170 0.05 0.50 -3.67
N GLY A 171 0.01 -0.35 -2.65
CA GLY A 171 1.21 -0.89 -2.01
C GLY A 171 1.96 0.16 -1.19
N LEU A 172 3.15 -0.20 -0.72
CA LEU A 172 4.01 0.66 0.11
C LEU A 172 5.41 0.78 -0.47
N GLY A 173 5.89 2.02 -0.62
CA GLY A 173 7.26 2.32 -0.95
C GLY A 173 7.59 2.25 -2.44
N ILE A 174 8.82 1.89 -2.75
CA ILE A 174 9.34 1.94 -4.12
C ILE A 174 8.94 0.71 -4.95
N LYS A 175 8.86 0.91 -6.29
CA LYS A 175 8.70 -0.17 -7.28
C LYS A 175 7.48 -1.08 -7.04
N THR A 176 6.39 -0.50 -6.54
CA THR A 176 5.13 -1.23 -6.29
C THR A 176 4.55 -1.82 -7.59
N ALA A 177 4.65 -1.11 -8.71
CA ALA A 177 4.25 -1.62 -10.02
C ALA A 177 5.10 -2.80 -10.52
N LEU A 178 6.26 -3.06 -9.90
CA LEU A 178 7.15 -4.16 -10.25
C LEU A 178 7.09 -5.32 -9.22
N GLY A 179 6.13 -5.27 -8.31
CA GLY A 179 5.88 -6.34 -7.33
C GLY A 179 6.56 -6.18 -5.97
N MET A 180 7.26 -5.07 -5.72
CA MET A 180 7.67 -4.69 -4.36
C MET A 180 6.49 -4.07 -3.60
N GLY A 181 6.59 -3.97 -2.28
CA GLY A 181 5.66 -3.21 -1.46
C GLY A 181 4.24 -3.74 -1.41
N GLY A 182 4.01 -4.97 -1.83
CA GLY A 182 2.69 -5.59 -1.69
C GLY A 182 2.30 -5.70 -0.21
N VAL A 183 1.16 -5.12 0.16
CA VAL A 183 0.71 -5.02 1.53
C VAL A 183 -0.75 -5.45 1.67
N GLN A 184 -1.07 -6.04 2.80
CA GLN A 184 -2.42 -6.18 3.34
C GLN A 184 -2.51 -5.30 4.57
N SER A 185 -3.61 -4.57 4.73
CA SER A 185 -3.76 -3.66 5.87
C SER A 185 -5.12 -3.80 6.51
N GLU A 186 -5.17 -3.49 7.79
CA GLU A 186 -6.36 -3.53 8.63
C GLU A 186 -6.32 -2.34 9.57
N VAL A 187 -7.47 -1.68 9.79
CA VAL A 187 -7.66 -0.68 10.82
C VAL A 187 -8.46 -1.28 11.97
N VAL A 188 -8.04 -0.98 13.19
CA VAL A 188 -8.60 -1.58 14.41
C VAL A 188 -9.08 -0.48 15.34
N GLN A 189 -10.26 -0.66 15.90
CA GLN A 189 -10.86 0.22 16.92
C GLN A 189 -10.10 0.14 18.24
#